data_ea1123608bee7f7e79357a3bd6195cbc
#
_entry.id   ea1123608bee7f7e79357a3bd6195cbc
#
_cell.length_a   1.000
_cell.length_b   1.000
_cell.length_c   1.000
_cell.angle_alpha   90.00
_cell.angle_beta   90.00
_cell.angle_gamma   90.00
#
_symmetry.space_group_name_H-M   'P 1'
#
loop_
_entity.id
_entity.type
_entity.pdbx_description
1 polymer ?
#
loop_
_entity_poly.entity_id
_entity_poly.type
_entity_poly.pdbx_seq_one_letter_code
_entity_poly.pdbx_strand_id
1 'polypeptide(L)'
;MAASRPVVLDVQSIHDFIQYVLDNHAVPSTLVVCSTKATFLEALQGEPQSSQDEQHAINPRRLWQTPTLRLLSTSRTLKLAFCPDITHLRAYLATYTITVAKRSVEQDDALRLPSAQPIMAILNPIELHRPTSAFSAQGLNRTFSVATEAAHHTGSKLVMADIAKPHAISNLGEELQTAEARAPTSPWEEELPILNVTTKRLGELSVGRTVKIKSVAERWCFFEKMPSLDSI
;
A
#
# COMPACT_ATOMS: atom_id res chain seq x y z
N MET A 1 -24.31 5.40 -9.79
CA MET A 1 -23.56 4.92 -8.61
C MET A 1 -22.49 5.95 -8.31
N ALA A 2 -22.42 6.49 -7.09
CA ALA A 2 -21.34 7.40 -6.72
C ALA A 2 -20.02 6.61 -6.70
N ALA A 3 -19.04 7.06 -7.48
CA ALA A 3 -17.71 6.45 -7.48
C ALA A 3 -17.12 6.57 -6.07
N SER A 4 -16.75 5.45 -5.47
CA SER A 4 -16.05 5.46 -4.19
C SER A 4 -14.71 6.16 -4.36
N ARG A 5 -14.41 7.12 -3.48
CA ARG A 5 -13.18 7.89 -3.56
C ARG A 5 -11.98 6.99 -3.19
N PRO A 6 -10.88 7.08 -3.93
CA PRO A 6 -9.63 6.40 -3.58
C PRO A 6 -9.13 6.78 -2.18
N VAL A 7 -8.55 5.82 -1.46
CA VAL A 7 -8.10 5.99 -0.08
C VAL A 7 -6.65 5.56 0.06
N VAL A 8 -5.88 6.35 0.80
CA VAL A 8 -4.58 5.98 1.35
C VAL A 8 -4.77 5.66 2.82
N LEU A 9 -4.39 4.46 3.23
CA LEU A 9 -4.42 4.05 4.62
C LEU A 9 -3.06 4.31 5.27
N ASP A 10 -3.08 5.00 6.38
CA ASP A 10 -1.92 5.14 7.27
C ASP A 10 -1.87 3.91 8.17
N VAL A 11 -1.02 2.95 7.82
CA VAL A 11 -0.86 1.67 8.50
C VAL A 11 0.58 1.49 8.93
N GLN A 12 0.78 0.78 10.04
CA GLN A 12 2.10 0.53 10.60
C GLN A 12 2.70 -0.80 10.15
N SER A 13 1.86 -1.75 9.73
CA SER A 13 2.31 -3.08 9.35
C SER A 13 1.62 -3.61 8.09
N ILE A 14 2.30 -4.56 7.42
CA ILE A 14 1.73 -5.29 6.28
C ILE A 14 0.50 -6.09 6.72
N HIS A 15 0.54 -6.63 7.93
CA HIS A 15 -0.54 -7.43 8.49
C HIS A 15 -1.81 -6.61 8.65
N ASP A 16 -1.72 -5.38 9.18
CA ASP A 16 -2.87 -4.49 9.36
C ASP A 16 -3.51 -4.14 8.00
N PHE A 17 -2.67 -3.86 6.99
CA PHE A 17 -3.18 -3.59 5.66
C PHE A 17 -3.91 -4.77 5.04
N ILE A 18 -3.33 -5.97 5.12
CA ILE A 18 -3.96 -7.18 4.60
C ILE A 18 -5.25 -7.48 5.35
N GLN A 19 -5.25 -7.33 6.69
CA GLN A 19 -6.44 -7.54 7.51
C GLN A 19 -7.56 -6.58 7.08
N TYR A 20 -7.25 -5.29 6.92
CA TYR A 20 -8.22 -4.32 6.42
C TYR A 20 -8.81 -4.74 5.07
N VAL A 21 -7.97 -5.17 4.13
CA VAL A 21 -8.43 -5.62 2.81
C VAL A 21 -9.34 -6.83 2.94
N LEU A 22 -8.98 -7.82 3.77
CA LEU A 22 -9.77 -9.04 3.98
C LEU A 22 -11.11 -8.78 4.67
N ASP A 23 -11.18 -7.81 5.56
CA ASP A 23 -12.40 -7.46 6.28
C ASP A 23 -13.39 -6.63 5.45
N ASN A 24 -12.88 -5.84 4.50
CA ASN A 24 -13.68 -4.88 3.75
C ASN A 24 -13.91 -5.24 2.29
N HIS A 25 -13.29 -6.33 1.77
CA HIS A 25 -13.40 -6.67 0.36
C HIS A 25 -14.74 -7.33 0.00
N ALA A 26 -15.18 -7.08 -1.24
CA ALA A 26 -16.18 -7.89 -1.90
C ALA A 26 -15.58 -8.56 -3.14
N VAL A 27 -16.12 -9.68 -3.54
CA VAL A 27 -15.68 -10.42 -4.74
C VAL A 27 -16.18 -9.71 -6.00
N PRO A 28 -15.30 -9.50 -6.98
CA PRO A 28 -13.87 -9.85 -7.06
C PRO A 28 -12.96 -8.71 -6.60
N SER A 29 -12.04 -8.98 -5.67
CA SER A 29 -11.05 -8.00 -5.23
C SER A 29 -9.63 -8.44 -5.57
N THR A 30 -8.70 -7.48 -5.64
CA THR A 30 -7.31 -7.73 -6.00
C THR A 30 -6.37 -6.98 -5.06
N LEU A 31 -5.36 -7.68 -4.55
CA LEU A 31 -4.21 -7.09 -3.85
C LEU A 31 -3.00 -7.10 -4.79
N VAL A 32 -2.54 -5.91 -5.14
CA VAL A 32 -1.32 -5.69 -5.93
C VAL A 32 -0.19 -5.37 -4.98
N VAL A 33 0.82 -6.21 -4.95
CA VAL A 33 2.02 -6.03 -4.12
C VAL A 33 3.15 -5.50 -4.98
N CYS A 34 3.64 -4.32 -4.67
CA CYS A 34 4.72 -3.63 -5.37
C CYS A 34 6.10 -4.15 -4.93
N SER A 35 6.32 -5.45 -5.08
CA SER A 35 7.59 -6.14 -4.81
C SER A 35 7.60 -7.51 -5.45
N THR A 36 8.70 -8.24 -5.33
CA THR A 36 8.74 -9.66 -5.67
C THR A 36 7.99 -10.49 -4.62
N LYS A 37 7.52 -11.68 -5.00
CA LYS A 37 6.87 -12.61 -4.07
C LYS A 37 7.82 -12.98 -2.91
N ALA A 38 9.11 -13.18 -3.20
CA ALA A 38 10.10 -13.52 -2.17
C ALA A 38 10.23 -12.43 -1.13
N THR A 39 10.45 -11.18 -1.57
CA THR A 39 10.58 -10.01 -0.69
C THR A 39 9.32 -9.79 0.17
N PHE A 40 8.14 -10.00 -0.43
CA PHE A 40 6.88 -9.88 0.31
C PHE A 40 6.75 -10.94 1.41
N LEU A 41 7.10 -12.20 1.12
CA LEU A 41 7.06 -13.27 2.11
C LEU A 41 8.08 -13.07 3.23
N GLU A 42 9.28 -12.59 2.90
CA GLU A 42 10.29 -12.21 3.88
C GLU A 42 9.81 -11.09 4.79
N ALA A 43 9.17 -10.06 4.22
CA ALA A 43 8.62 -8.95 4.99
C ALA A 43 7.49 -9.38 5.93
N LEU A 44 6.63 -10.32 5.50
CA LEU A 44 5.60 -10.91 6.36
C LEU A 44 6.18 -11.72 7.52
N GLN A 45 7.34 -12.36 7.34
CA GLN A 45 8.00 -13.15 8.37
C GLN A 45 8.88 -12.30 9.30
N GLY A 46 9.46 -11.22 8.75
CA GLY A 46 10.51 -10.43 9.38
C GLY A 46 10.04 -9.24 10.21
N GLU A 47 8.74 -8.99 10.36
CA GLU A 47 8.26 -7.92 11.23
C GLU A 47 8.69 -8.15 12.68
N PRO A 48 9.46 -7.22 13.29
CA PRO A 48 10.05 -7.44 14.60
C PRO A 48 8.99 -7.65 15.68
N GLN A 49 9.24 -8.60 16.55
CA GLN A 49 8.45 -8.81 17.77
C GLN A 49 8.75 -7.66 18.75
N SER A 50 8.18 -6.49 18.51
CA SER A 50 8.22 -5.41 19.48
C SER A 50 7.28 -5.73 20.63
N SER A 51 7.88 -5.77 21.83
CA SER A 51 7.27 -5.86 23.16
C SER A 51 6.85 -7.23 23.67
N GLN A 52 7.68 -7.71 24.62
CA GLN A 52 7.44 -8.88 25.47
C GLN A 52 6.44 -8.62 26.62
N ASP A 53 5.73 -7.49 26.67
CA ASP A 53 5.07 -7.03 27.88
C ASP A 53 3.53 -6.95 27.84
N GLU A 54 2.84 -7.67 26.95
CA GLU A 54 1.38 -7.69 27.05
C GLU A 54 0.80 -9.10 27.09
N GLN A 55 0.71 -9.65 28.31
CA GLN A 55 0.13 -10.98 28.57
C GLN A 55 -1.39 -11.06 28.37
N HIS A 56 -2.10 -9.99 28.05
CA HIS A 56 -3.58 -9.97 28.01
C HIS A 56 -4.23 -9.36 26.76
N ALA A 57 -3.48 -8.79 25.81
CA ALA A 57 -4.05 -8.32 24.56
C ALA A 57 -4.13 -9.47 23.54
N ILE A 58 -5.28 -9.64 22.88
CA ILE A 58 -5.45 -10.56 21.77
C ILE A 58 -4.49 -10.11 20.68
N ASN A 59 -3.30 -10.73 20.62
CA ASN A 59 -2.26 -10.38 19.68
C ASN A 59 -2.77 -10.66 18.25
N PRO A 60 -2.98 -9.64 17.37
CA PRO A 60 -3.48 -9.84 16.03
C PRO A 60 -2.62 -10.80 15.20
N ARG A 61 -1.34 -11.00 15.56
CA ARG A 61 -0.44 -11.99 14.94
C ARG A 61 -0.87 -13.44 15.19
N ARG A 62 -1.59 -13.75 16.27
CA ARG A 62 -2.13 -15.10 16.48
C ARG A 62 -3.17 -15.48 15.44
N LEU A 63 -3.87 -14.51 14.84
CA LEU A 63 -4.83 -14.76 13.76
C LEU A 63 -4.16 -15.32 12.51
N TRP A 64 -2.89 -14.97 12.25
CA TRP A 64 -2.11 -15.48 11.13
C TRP A 64 -1.48 -16.84 11.41
N GLN A 65 -1.20 -17.13 12.67
CA GLN A 65 -0.68 -18.44 13.10
C GLN A 65 -1.80 -19.49 13.15
N THR A 66 -3.01 -19.08 13.54
CA THR A 66 -4.21 -19.93 13.60
C THR A 66 -5.33 -19.30 12.78
N PRO A 67 -5.32 -19.44 11.45
CA PRO A 67 -6.29 -18.77 10.59
C PRO A 67 -7.71 -19.24 10.89
N THR A 68 -8.60 -18.27 11.06
CA THR A 68 -10.03 -18.55 11.23
C THR A 68 -10.63 -19.06 9.92
N LEU A 69 -11.74 -19.80 9.99
CA LEU A 69 -12.47 -20.26 8.79
C LEU A 69 -12.90 -19.07 7.91
N ARG A 70 -13.26 -17.96 8.51
CA ARG A 70 -13.57 -16.72 7.80
C ARG A 70 -12.36 -16.24 7.00
N LEU A 71 -11.19 -16.13 7.61
CA LEU A 71 -9.95 -15.71 6.94
C LEU A 71 -9.61 -16.65 5.76
N LEU A 72 -9.73 -17.96 5.96
CA LEU A 72 -9.50 -18.96 4.91
C LEU A 72 -10.50 -18.83 3.77
N SER A 73 -11.78 -18.59 4.05
CA SER A 73 -12.80 -18.41 3.01
C SER A 73 -12.61 -17.12 2.23
N THR A 74 -12.34 -16.01 2.91
CA THR A 74 -12.14 -14.69 2.27
C THR A 74 -10.86 -14.62 1.46
N SER A 75 -9.76 -15.21 1.94
CA SER A 75 -8.49 -15.23 1.19
C SER A 75 -8.57 -15.95 -0.15
N ARG A 76 -9.46 -16.93 -0.30
CA ARG A 76 -9.67 -17.65 -1.56
C ARG A 76 -10.31 -16.79 -2.65
N THR A 77 -10.95 -15.70 -2.28
CA THR A 77 -11.67 -14.81 -3.20
C THR A 77 -10.87 -13.54 -3.54
N LEU A 78 -9.74 -13.34 -2.88
CA LEU A 78 -8.83 -12.23 -3.13
C LEU A 78 -7.74 -12.65 -4.13
N LYS A 79 -7.68 -11.98 -5.29
CA LYS A 79 -6.61 -12.17 -6.26
C LYS A 79 -5.34 -11.47 -5.77
N LEU A 80 -4.21 -12.15 -5.84
CA LEU A 80 -2.90 -11.60 -5.50
C LEU A 80 -2.08 -11.41 -6.78
N ALA A 81 -1.52 -10.21 -6.96
CA ALA A 81 -0.63 -9.87 -8.07
C ALA A 81 0.67 -9.26 -7.55
N PHE A 82 1.81 -9.63 -8.12
CA PHE A 82 3.11 -9.10 -7.77
C PHE A 82 3.67 -8.26 -8.92
N CYS A 83 4.07 -7.04 -8.61
CA CYS A 83 4.67 -6.11 -9.56
C CYS A 83 6.06 -5.72 -9.05
N PRO A 84 7.13 -6.36 -9.54
CA PRO A 84 8.49 -6.16 -9.05
C PRO A 84 9.12 -4.83 -9.49
N ASP A 85 8.55 -4.15 -10.48
CA ASP A 85 8.98 -2.86 -10.98
C ASP A 85 7.83 -1.98 -11.48
N ILE A 86 8.12 -0.71 -11.75
CA ILE A 86 7.13 0.29 -12.18
C ILE A 86 6.50 -0.06 -13.52
N THR A 87 7.25 -0.64 -14.44
CA THR A 87 6.75 -0.99 -15.77
C THR A 87 5.70 -2.08 -15.66
N HIS A 88 5.97 -3.12 -14.86
CA HIS A 88 5.01 -4.17 -14.57
C HIS A 88 3.76 -3.61 -13.87
N LEU A 89 3.94 -2.74 -12.85
CA LEU A 89 2.81 -2.12 -12.17
C LEU A 89 1.92 -1.35 -13.14
N ARG A 90 2.51 -0.47 -13.95
CA ARG A 90 1.75 0.35 -14.92
C ARG A 90 1.08 -0.49 -16.00
N ALA A 91 1.79 -1.50 -16.52
CA ALA A 91 1.22 -2.43 -17.48
C ALA A 91 0.05 -3.23 -16.88
N TYR A 92 0.22 -3.74 -15.65
CA TYR A 92 -0.84 -4.44 -14.94
C TYR A 92 -2.07 -3.55 -14.75
N LEU A 93 -1.90 -2.31 -14.28
CA LEU A 93 -2.99 -1.36 -14.06
C LEU A 93 -3.67 -0.96 -15.37
N ALA A 94 -2.90 -0.74 -16.45
CA ALA A 94 -3.45 -0.38 -17.76
C ALA A 94 -4.29 -1.51 -18.40
N THR A 95 -3.98 -2.76 -18.08
CA THR A 95 -4.71 -3.94 -18.58
C THR A 95 -5.65 -4.54 -17.53
N TYR A 96 -5.82 -3.86 -16.39
CA TYR A 96 -6.61 -4.39 -15.30
C TYR A 96 -8.06 -4.52 -15.69
N THR A 97 -8.56 -5.73 -15.67
CA THR A 97 -9.95 -6.06 -15.88
C THR A 97 -10.45 -6.98 -14.78
N ILE A 98 -11.65 -6.74 -14.31
CA ILE A 98 -12.32 -7.67 -13.40
C ILE A 98 -13.06 -8.70 -14.24
N THR A 99 -12.53 -9.90 -14.31
CA THR A 99 -13.30 -11.04 -14.78
C THR A 99 -14.31 -11.41 -13.70
N VAL A 100 -15.54 -10.92 -13.83
CA VAL A 100 -16.64 -11.47 -13.08
C VAL A 100 -16.80 -12.90 -13.60
N ALA A 101 -16.22 -13.87 -12.88
CA ALA A 101 -16.56 -15.26 -13.14
C ALA A 101 -18.08 -15.34 -13.04
N LYS A 102 -18.74 -15.74 -14.14
CA LYS A 102 -20.16 -16.07 -14.14
C LYS A 102 -20.34 -17.27 -13.21
N ARG A 103 -20.34 -17.02 -11.91
CA ARG A 103 -20.79 -18.01 -10.94
C ARG A 103 -22.29 -18.13 -11.16
N SER A 104 -22.71 -19.35 -11.43
CA SER A 104 -24.09 -19.77 -11.41
C SER A 104 -24.81 -19.11 -10.23
N VAL A 105 -25.91 -18.42 -10.54
CA VAL A 105 -26.70 -17.52 -9.71
C VAL A 105 -27.32 -18.19 -8.45
N GLU A 106 -26.96 -19.44 -8.13
CA GLU A 106 -27.74 -20.25 -7.19
C GLU A 106 -27.07 -20.56 -5.84
N GLN A 107 -25.88 -20.03 -5.53
CA GLN A 107 -25.27 -20.31 -4.23
C GLN A 107 -24.67 -19.08 -3.58
N ASP A 108 -25.22 -18.70 -2.42
CA ASP A 108 -24.74 -17.79 -1.37
C ASP A 108 -25.03 -16.29 -1.49
N ASP A 109 -26.30 -15.92 -1.63
CA ASP A 109 -26.75 -14.56 -1.30
C ASP A 109 -26.76 -14.26 0.23
N ALA A 110 -26.60 -15.29 1.07
CA ALA A 110 -26.72 -15.16 2.52
C ALA A 110 -25.49 -14.56 3.24
N LEU A 111 -24.35 -14.40 2.54
CA LEU A 111 -23.09 -13.86 3.11
C LEU A 111 -22.66 -12.52 2.49
N ARG A 112 -23.44 -11.97 1.60
CA ARG A 112 -23.17 -10.63 1.05
C ARG A 112 -23.60 -9.57 2.05
N LEU A 113 -22.62 -8.91 2.69
CA LEU A 113 -22.87 -7.60 3.29
C LEU A 113 -23.38 -6.67 2.18
N PRO A 114 -24.55 -6.04 2.33
CA PRO A 114 -25.26 -5.34 1.26
C PRO A 114 -24.54 -4.07 0.72
N SER A 115 -23.40 -3.72 1.26
CA SER A 115 -22.63 -2.53 0.85
C SER A 115 -21.17 -2.79 0.48
N ALA A 116 -20.71 -4.04 0.46
CA ALA A 116 -19.30 -4.35 0.18
C ALA A 116 -19.00 -4.15 -1.32
N GLN A 117 -18.06 -3.26 -1.62
CA GLN A 117 -17.58 -2.97 -2.97
C GLN A 117 -16.29 -3.74 -3.24
N PRO A 118 -16.04 -4.20 -4.49
CA PRO A 118 -14.73 -4.76 -4.87
C PRO A 118 -13.60 -3.78 -4.55
N ILE A 119 -12.48 -4.30 -4.06
CA ILE A 119 -11.30 -3.49 -3.71
C ILE A 119 -10.15 -3.81 -4.67
N MET A 120 -9.53 -2.74 -5.19
CA MET A 120 -8.19 -2.76 -5.73
C MET A 120 -7.26 -2.22 -4.66
N ALA A 121 -6.53 -3.09 -3.98
CA ALA A 121 -5.55 -2.73 -2.96
C ALA A 121 -4.15 -2.69 -3.57
N ILE A 122 -3.36 -1.63 -3.30
CA ILE A 122 -1.97 -1.50 -3.77
C ILE A 122 -1.07 -1.27 -2.57
N LEU A 123 -0.12 -2.17 -2.38
CA LEU A 123 0.84 -2.14 -1.27
C LEU A 123 2.22 -1.70 -1.76
N ASN A 124 2.82 -0.72 -1.07
CA ASN A 124 4.16 -0.18 -1.27
C ASN A 124 4.45 0.41 -2.68
N PRO A 125 3.56 1.23 -3.24
CA PRO A 125 3.81 1.86 -4.53
C PRO A 125 4.96 2.89 -4.50
N ILE A 126 5.19 3.60 -3.38
CA ILE A 126 6.28 4.57 -3.24
C ILE A 126 7.63 3.85 -3.24
N GLU A 127 7.74 2.78 -2.44
CA GLU A 127 8.95 1.99 -2.33
C GLU A 127 9.41 1.45 -3.69
N LEU A 128 8.46 1.09 -4.55
CA LEU A 128 8.74 0.63 -5.91
C LEU A 128 9.40 1.72 -6.78
N HIS A 129 9.11 3.00 -6.51
CA HIS A 129 9.68 4.11 -7.26
C HIS A 129 11.09 4.51 -6.80
N ARG A 130 11.43 4.29 -5.51
CA ARG A 130 12.69 4.75 -4.91
C ARG A 130 13.94 4.43 -5.73
N PRO A 131 14.15 3.20 -6.22
CA PRO A 131 15.36 2.84 -6.94
C PRO A 131 15.38 3.32 -8.39
N THR A 132 14.38 4.12 -8.82
CA THR A 132 14.20 4.45 -10.24
C THR A 132 14.30 5.93 -10.52
N SER A 133 14.58 6.28 -11.78
CA SER A 133 14.53 7.66 -12.26
C SER A 133 13.11 8.27 -12.25
N ALA A 134 12.09 7.46 -12.04
CA ALA A 134 10.70 7.90 -11.88
C ALA A 134 10.33 8.29 -10.44
N PHE A 135 11.30 8.29 -9.49
CA PHE A 135 11.07 8.78 -8.12
C PHE A 135 11.04 10.31 -8.12
N SER A 136 9.90 10.84 -8.51
CA SER A 136 9.59 12.26 -8.63
C SER A 136 8.07 12.48 -8.51
N ALA A 137 7.65 13.71 -8.25
CA ALA A 137 6.22 14.05 -8.20
C ALA A 137 5.50 13.69 -9.49
N GLN A 138 6.12 13.92 -10.63
CA GLN A 138 5.56 13.56 -11.93
C GLN A 138 5.42 12.04 -12.09
N GLY A 139 6.43 11.28 -11.68
CA GLY A 139 6.42 9.81 -11.79
C GLY A 139 5.35 9.18 -10.91
N LEU A 140 5.25 9.60 -9.64
CA LEU A 140 4.20 9.13 -8.71
C LEU A 140 2.82 9.58 -9.16
N ASN A 141 2.64 10.85 -9.56
CA ASN A 141 1.36 11.33 -10.08
C ASN A 141 0.85 10.49 -11.24
N ARG A 142 1.73 10.10 -12.17
CA ARG A 142 1.38 9.21 -13.28
C ARG A 142 0.92 7.83 -12.80
N THR A 143 1.56 7.26 -11.78
CA THR A 143 1.16 5.96 -11.25
C THR A 143 -0.17 6.05 -10.51
N PHE A 144 -0.38 7.07 -9.69
CA PHE A 144 -1.64 7.26 -8.98
C PHE A 144 -2.82 7.54 -9.92
N SER A 145 -2.61 8.31 -11.01
CA SER A 145 -3.65 8.53 -12.01
C SER A 145 -4.07 7.24 -12.69
N VAL A 146 -3.11 6.41 -13.11
CA VAL A 146 -3.42 5.12 -13.76
C VAL A 146 -4.11 4.16 -12.79
N ALA A 147 -3.69 4.13 -11.51
CA ALA A 147 -4.34 3.31 -10.49
C ALA A 147 -5.79 3.75 -10.24
N THR A 148 -6.03 5.06 -10.15
CA THR A 148 -7.38 5.63 -9.98
C THR A 148 -8.27 5.32 -11.19
N GLU A 149 -7.75 5.46 -12.40
CA GLU A 149 -8.45 5.14 -13.63
C GLU A 149 -8.82 3.65 -13.71
N ALA A 150 -7.87 2.76 -13.41
CA ALA A 150 -8.10 1.31 -13.39
C ALA A 150 -9.18 0.91 -12.39
N ALA A 151 -9.14 1.48 -11.18
CA ALA A 151 -10.16 1.24 -10.17
C ALA A 151 -11.54 1.77 -10.59
N HIS A 152 -11.58 2.98 -11.16
CA HIS A 152 -12.81 3.57 -11.66
C HIS A 152 -13.43 2.74 -12.80
N HIS A 153 -12.64 2.33 -13.77
CA HIS A 153 -13.10 1.49 -14.88
C HIS A 153 -13.71 0.16 -14.43
N THR A 154 -13.19 -0.39 -13.36
CA THR A 154 -13.67 -1.69 -12.83
C THR A 154 -14.72 -1.54 -11.74
N GLY A 155 -15.10 -0.32 -11.37
CA GLY A 155 -16.04 -0.06 -10.27
C GLY A 155 -15.50 -0.50 -8.92
N SER A 156 -14.18 -0.60 -8.76
CA SER A 156 -13.52 -0.99 -7.51
C SER A 156 -13.19 0.22 -6.66
N LYS A 157 -13.18 0.05 -5.33
CA LYS A 157 -12.59 1.02 -4.40
C LYS A 157 -11.07 0.87 -4.45
N LEU A 158 -10.35 1.95 -4.80
CA LEU A 158 -8.88 1.97 -4.69
C LEU A 158 -8.47 2.22 -3.25
N VAL A 159 -7.61 1.33 -2.73
CA VAL A 159 -7.02 1.45 -1.39
C VAL A 159 -5.51 1.29 -1.53
N MET A 160 -4.73 2.23 -1.03
CA MET A 160 -3.27 2.20 -1.10
C MET A 160 -2.66 2.32 0.28
N ALA A 161 -1.53 1.65 0.49
CA ALA A 161 -0.68 1.84 1.65
C ALA A 161 0.79 1.72 1.28
N ASP A 162 1.63 2.47 1.99
CA ASP A 162 3.08 2.33 1.91
C ASP A 162 3.64 2.25 3.32
N ILE A 163 4.42 1.21 3.59
CA ILE A 163 4.90 0.90 4.92
C ILE A 163 6.37 1.26 5.00
N ALA A 164 6.70 2.08 5.98
CA ALA A 164 8.08 2.47 6.25
C ALA A 164 8.91 1.21 6.56
N LYS A 165 9.93 0.93 5.74
CA LYS A 165 10.94 -0.04 6.15
C LYS A 165 11.78 0.59 7.26
N PRO A 166 12.09 -0.15 8.34
CA PRO A 166 13.11 0.31 9.25
C PRO A 166 14.37 0.54 8.42
N HIS A 167 14.83 1.79 8.35
CA HIS A 167 16.10 2.10 7.70
C HIS A 167 17.18 1.30 8.42
N ALA A 168 17.71 0.27 7.77
CA ALA A 168 19.00 -0.26 8.12
C ALA A 168 19.97 0.93 7.98
N ILE A 169 20.48 1.43 9.10
CA ILE A 169 21.53 2.43 9.15
C ILE A 169 22.68 1.82 8.36
N SER A 170 22.84 2.22 7.10
CA SER A 170 24.01 1.86 6.31
C SER A 170 25.17 2.56 6.99
N ASN A 171 25.98 1.73 7.70
CA ASN A 171 27.24 2.11 8.29
C ASN A 171 28.21 2.56 7.18
N LEU A 172 28.19 3.82 6.87
CA LEU A 172 29.30 4.52 6.22
C LEU A 172 29.47 5.81 6.99
N GLY A 173 30.58 5.83 7.72
CA GLY A 173 30.96 6.80 8.71
C GLY A 173 30.76 8.24 8.27
N GLU A 174 30.05 8.97 9.14
CA GLU A 174 30.31 10.38 9.44
C GLU A 174 29.78 10.68 10.83
N GLU A 175 30.60 11.42 11.56
CA GLU A 175 30.64 11.66 12.98
C GLU A 175 29.40 12.34 13.58
N LEU A 176 29.12 11.97 14.83
CA LEU A 176 28.55 12.77 15.91
C LEU A 176 27.61 13.95 15.52
N GLN A 177 26.32 13.64 15.36
CA GLN A 177 25.31 14.59 15.78
C GLN A 177 24.16 13.84 16.43
N THR A 178 23.90 14.17 17.68
CA THR A 178 22.82 13.81 18.59
C THR A 178 21.63 13.10 17.92
N ALA A 179 21.65 11.76 18.02
CA ALA A 179 20.52 10.92 17.62
C ALA A 179 19.38 11.06 18.64
N GLU A 180 18.60 12.12 18.53
CA GLU A 180 17.21 12.04 18.96
C GLU A 180 16.58 10.98 18.06
N ALA A 181 16.10 9.88 18.66
CA ALA A 181 15.42 8.80 17.99
C ALA A 181 14.21 9.38 17.23
N ARG A 182 14.44 9.74 15.97
CA ARG A 182 13.37 10.21 15.08
C ARG A 182 12.43 9.04 14.88
N ALA A 183 11.22 9.18 15.40
CA ALA A 183 10.13 8.26 15.13
C ALA A 183 10.05 7.99 13.62
N PRO A 184 9.75 6.75 13.17
CA PRO A 184 9.71 6.41 11.76
C PRO A 184 8.73 7.36 11.05
N THR A 185 9.28 8.24 10.24
CA THR A 185 8.48 9.22 9.49
C THR A 185 7.71 8.45 8.42
N SER A 186 6.40 8.64 8.36
CA SER A 186 5.56 8.04 7.33
C SER A 186 6.15 8.30 5.93
N PRO A 187 6.23 7.30 5.03
CA PRO A 187 6.72 7.48 3.66
C PRO A 187 6.01 8.61 2.90
N TRP A 188 4.79 8.92 3.29
CA TRP A 188 3.98 9.98 2.69
C TRP A 188 4.45 11.39 3.02
N GLU A 189 5.19 11.58 4.11
CA GLU A 189 5.74 12.89 4.51
C GLU A 189 7.11 13.21 3.88
N GLU A 190 7.67 12.25 3.14
CA GLU A 190 8.93 12.43 2.43
C GLU A 190 8.80 13.45 1.30
N GLU A 191 9.85 14.26 1.12
CA GLU A 191 9.95 15.22 0.04
C GLU A 191 10.67 14.64 -1.17
N LEU A 192 10.17 14.96 -2.36
CA LEU A 192 10.76 14.52 -3.62
C LEU A 192 10.77 15.65 -4.65
N PRO A 193 11.68 15.61 -5.63
CA PRO A 193 11.73 16.60 -6.68
C PRO A 193 10.48 16.56 -7.56
N ILE A 194 10.03 17.71 -8.03
CA ILE A 194 8.88 17.78 -8.96
C ILE A 194 9.19 17.02 -10.23
N LEU A 195 10.39 17.22 -10.77
CA LEU A 195 10.92 16.55 -11.96
C LEU A 195 12.27 15.93 -11.61
N ASN A 196 12.54 14.76 -12.15
CA ASN A 196 13.85 14.12 -11.99
C ASN A 196 14.87 14.71 -13.01
N VAL A 197 15.05 16.04 -12.96
CA VAL A 197 16.00 16.76 -13.81
C VAL A 197 16.94 17.54 -12.92
N THR A 198 18.21 17.17 -12.94
CA THR A 198 19.26 17.95 -12.30
C THR A 198 19.76 18.98 -13.32
N THR A 199 19.41 20.25 -13.13
CA THR A 199 19.96 21.34 -13.96
C THR A 199 21.29 21.78 -13.37
N LYS A 200 22.39 21.57 -14.11
CA LYS A 200 23.69 22.20 -13.84
C LYS A 200 23.62 23.66 -14.26
N ARG A 201 23.48 24.56 -13.32
CA ARG A 201 23.66 26.00 -13.56
C ARG A 201 25.00 26.42 -12.95
N LEU A 202 25.98 26.77 -13.79
CA LEU A 202 27.25 27.43 -13.39
C LEU A 202 27.94 26.82 -12.15
N GLY A 203 28.15 25.50 -12.14
CA GLY A 203 28.93 24.84 -11.07
C GLY A 203 28.18 24.47 -9.79
N GLU A 204 26.98 24.96 -9.57
CA GLU A 204 26.13 24.56 -8.46
C GLU A 204 25.03 23.59 -8.92
N LEU A 205 24.92 22.47 -8.19
CA LEU A 205 23.79 21.54 -8.32
C LEU A 205 22.54 22.20 -7.70
N SER A 206 21.72 22.83 -8.53
CA SER A 206 20.41 23.30 -8.06
C SER A 206 19.46 22.13 -7.97
N VAL A 207 19.15 21.70 -6.76
CA VAL A 207 18.03 20.82 -6.49
C VAL A 207 16.75 21.58 -6.85
N GLY A 208 15.97 21.05 -7.80
CA GLY A 208 14.69 21.64 -8.18
C GLY A 208 13.74 21.74 -6.97
N ARG A 209 12.61 22.44 -7.16
CA ARG A 209 11.57 22.52 -6.12
C ARG A 209 11.13 21.11 -5.71
N THR A 210 11.05 20.90 -4.40
CA THR A 210 10.53 19.66 -3.80
C THR A 210 9.06 19.80 -3.41
N VAL A 211 8.40 18.68 -3.25
CA VAL A 211 7.02 18.57 -2.81
C VAL A 211 6.85 17.28 -2.00
N LYS A 212 6.02 17.30 -0.96
CA LYS A 212 5.71 16.11 -0.18
C LYS A 212 4.94 15.09 -1.03
N ILE A 213 5.25 13.82 -0.87
CA ILE A 213 4.53 12.72 -1.54
C ILE A 213 3.04 12.77 -1.22
N LYS A 214 2.70 13.06 0.03
CA LYS A 214 1.32 13.25 0.48
C LYS A 214 0.57 14.26 -0.37
N SER A 215 1.15 15.42 -0.65
CA SER A 215 0.51 16.47 -1.47
C SER A 215 0.29 16.03 -2.92
N VAL A 216 1.12 15.13 -3.44
CA VAL A 216 0.90 14.50 -4.76
C VAL A 216 -0.26 13.52 -4.71
N ALA A 217 -0.33 12.70 -3.66
CA ALA A 217 -1.37 11.69 -3.48
C ALA A 217 -2.75 12.31 -3.18
N GLU A 218 -2.82 13.40 -2.40
CA GLU A 218 -4.06 14.11 -2.04
C GLU A 218 -4.85 14.63 -3.26
N ARG A 219 -4.22 14.73 -4.41
CA ARG A 219 -4.91 15.07 -5.67
C ARG A 219 -5.82 13.95 -6.15
N TRP A 220 -5.55 12.72 -5.74
CA TRP A 220 -6.23 11.50 -6.19
C TRP A 220 -6.98 10.78 -5.08
N CYS A 221 -6.47 10.84 -3.84
CA CYS A 221 -6.87 9.99 -2.74
C CYS A 221 -7.12 10.80 -1.48
N PHE A 222 -7.93 10.25 -0.57
CA PHE A 222 -8.05 10.74 0.80
C PHE A 222 -7.17 9.91 1.72
N PHE A 223 -6.64 10.56 2.75
CA PHE A 223 -5.88 9.89 3.79
C PHE A 223 -6.81 9.50 4.93
N GLU A 224 -6.86 8.23 5.26
CA GLU A 224 -7.60 7.68 6.37
C GLU A 224 -6.62 6.99 7.34
N LYS A 225 -6.80 7.25 8.63
CA LYS A 225 -6.12 6.46 9.67
C LYS A 225 -6.91 5.19 9.89
N MET A 226 -6.20 4.08 10.09
CA MET A 226 -6.87 2.85 10.54
C MET A 226 -7.60 3.11 11.85
N PRO A 227 -8.86 2.70 11.98
CA PRO A 227 -9.51 2.69 13.28
C PRO A 227 -8.68 1.79 14.20
N SER A 228 -8.24 2.34 15.34
CA SER A 228 -7.57 1.56 16.38
C SER A 228 -8.53 0.47 16.87
N LEU A 229 -8.05 -0.76 16.98
CA LEU A 229 -8.82 -1.93 17.46
C LEU A 229 -9.33 -1.78 18.91
N ASP A 230 -9.00 -0.69 19.60
CA ASP A 230 -9.37 -0.42 21.00
C ASP A 230 -10.79 0.15 21.15
N SER A 231 -11.59 0.21 20.09
CA SER A 231 -12.93 0.83 20.09
C SER A 231 -14.10 -0.15 19.91
N ILE A 232 -13.87 -1.48 20.16
CA ILE A 232 -14.94 -2.49 20.11
C ILE A 232 -15.02 -3.23 21.44
#